data_6f52cb3e68c4ec6239b8580ba1007a9a
#
_entry.id   6f52cb3e68c4ec6239b8580ba1007a9a
#
_cell.length_a   1.000
_cell.length_b   1.000
_cell.length_c   1.000
_cell.angle_alpha   90.00
_cell.angle_beta   90.00
_cell.angle_gamma   90.00
#
_symmetry.space_group_name_H-M   'P 1'
#
loop_
_entity.id
_entity.type
_entity.pdbx_description
1 polymer ?
#
loop_
_entity_poly.entity_id
_entity_poly.type
_entity_poly.pdbx_seq_one_letter_code
_entity_poly.pdbx_strand_id
1 'polypeptide(L)'
;MKRAVTLKLQPSKEQEKVLSELADTGAKVWNRVNYLRRQEFFEGKPVDFNRTEKIVYEEFKREISSATVQQICRKNVEAWRSFFSLLRSKRNGELPEWFKPKPPNYLKDDGERRPLIVLRNDQYKIEGNKLILKGLGKFKRLEVQFNGRIHLKGKQGRLEITYDEVKRKWYTHISFTVGEKIIGDEWVRVPRQPSGNLSAGIDLGVNNLMAVYVENGESFLVNGRPLKSIAFYWRKRIADYQSKLNKSGVKTSKKLRRMHEKAKLQARHYINTAVRQTVERLYQLGVSRIVVGYPKGIARNSERGKKQNFLLSHVWRFNTVIQRLREVAEEYGIVVEVVDEAFTSKTCPVCGKSHEGARFVRELFKCPVTGLVFNADLVGAFNILKKAVKTITLNLSGLYAQRG
;
A
#
# COMPACT_ATOMS: atom_id res chain seq x y z
N MET A 1 16.29 0.48 -0.72
CA MET A 1 14.81 0.66 -0.69
C MET A 1 14.28 0.87 -2.10
N LYS A 2 13.12 0.28 -2.47
CA LYS A 2 12.45 0.58 -3.74
C LYS A 2 11.36 1.62 -3.54
N ARG A 3 11.37 2.67 -4.34
CA ARG A 3 10.37 3.76 -4.33
C ARG A 3 9.92 4.04 -5.75
N ALA A 4 8.76 4.68 -5.90
CA ALA A 4 8.26 5.08 -7.21
C ALA A 4 7.92 6.59 -7.23
N VAL A 5 8.27 7.24 -8.32
CA VAL A 5 7.84 8.60 -8.62
C VAL A 5 6.76 8.54 -9.68
N THR A 6 5.68 9.28 -9.47
CA THR A 6 4.60 9.42 -10.45
C THR A 6 4.66 10.82 -11.04
N LEU A 7 4.77 10.91 -12.36
CA LEU A 7 4.80 12.15 -13.13
C LEU A 7 3.61 12.19 -14.07
N LYS A 8 3.03 13.38 -14.24
CA LYS A 8 1.93 13.59 -15.19
C LYS A 8 2.51 13.93 -16.55
N LEU A 9 2.24 13.12 -17.56
CA LEU A 9 2.65 13.39 -18.94
C LEU A 9 1.76 14.45 -19.61
N GLN A 10 2.35 15.17 -20.56
CA GLN A 10 1.69 16.21 -21.37
C GLN A 10 1.92 15.90 -22.86
N PRO A 11 1.38 14.80 -23.38
CA PRO A 11 1.54 14.47 -24.79
C PRO A 11 0.72 15.39 -25.69
N SER A 12 1.22 15.68 -26.90
CA SER A 12 0.43 16.25 -27.99
C SER A 12 -0.62 15.23 -28.46
N LYS A 13 -1.55 15.63 -29.32
CA LYS A 13 -2.54 14.71 -29.90
C LYS A 13 -1.91 13.55 -30.68
N GLU A 14 -0.84 13.83 -31.41
CA GLU A 14 -0.08 12.85 -32.17
C GLU A 14 0.65 11.88 -31.23
N GLN A 15 1.28 12.40 -30.19
CA GLN A 15 1.93 11.58 -29.16
C GLN A 15 0.92 10.74 -28.36
N GLU A 16 -0.29 11.27 -28.09
CA GLU A 16 -1.37 10.48 -27.48
C GLU A 16 -1.77 9.29 -28.34
N LYS A 17 -1.83 9.48 -29.67
CA LYS A 17 -2.11 8.39 -30.61
C LYS A 17 -1.03 7.31 -30.53
N VAL A 18 0.23 7.70 -30.57
CA VAL A 18 1.36 6.76 -30.44
C VAL A 18 1.34 6.02 -29.12
N LEU A 19 1.11 6.72 -28.00
CA LEU A 19 1.00 6.10 -26.67
C LEU A 19 -0.18 5.11 -26.60
N SER A 20 -1.31 5.44 -27.22
CA SER A 20 -2.49 4.56 -27.25
C SER A 20 -2.20 3.29 -28.08
N GLU A 21 -1.63 3.41 -29.26
CA GLU A 21 -1.28 2.26 -30.10
C GLU A 21 -0.22 1.36 -29.42
N LEU A 22 0.78 1.96 -28.78
CA LEU A 22 1.80 1.24 -28.03
C LEU A 22 1.19 0.48 -26.83
N ALA A 23 0.26 1.12 -26.13
CA ALA A 23 -0.46 0.54 -25.00
C ALA A 23 -1.39 -0.60 -25.43
N ASP A 24 -2.07 -0.44 -26.56
CA ASP A 24 -2.95 -1.48 -27.13
C ASP A 24 -2.13 -2.71 -27.56
N THR A 25 -0.99 -2.49 -28.22
CA THR A 25 -0.09 -3.59 -28.57
C THR A 25 0.44 -4.29 -27.31
N GLY A 26 0.81 -3.52 -26.27
CA GLY A 26 1.19 -4.08 -24.98
C GLY A 26 0.09 -4.92 -24.32
N ALA A 27 -1.17 -4.50 -24.44
CA ALA A 27 -2.32 -5.27 -23.97
C ALA A 27 -2.51 -6.58 -24.76
N LYS A 28 -2.28 -6.57 -26.07
CA LYS A 28 -2.30 -7.79 -26.91
C LYS A 28 -1.23 -8.79 -26.47
N VAL A 29 0.00 -8.32 -26.25
CA VAL A 29 1.10 -9.15 -25.71
C VAL A 29 0.72 -9.77 -24.37
N TRP A 30 0.19 -8.98 -23.43
CA TRP A 30 -0.31 -9.48 -22.15
C TRP A 30 -1.36 -10.57 -22.32
N ASN A 31 -2.36 -10.31 -23.14
CA ASN A 31 -3.46 -11.24 -23.36
C ASN A 31 -2.97 -12.54 -24.00
N ARG A 32 -2.07 -12.46 -24.95
CA ARG A 32 -1.50 -13.63 -25.64
C ARG A 32 -0.70 -14.50 -24.68
N VAL A 33 0.23 -13.94 -23.91
CA VAL A 33 1.03 -14.70 -22.95
C VAL A 33 0.15 -15.27 -21.84
N ASN A 34 -0.85 -14.49 -21.40
CA ASN A 34 -1.77 -14.94 -20.38
C ASN A 34 -2.68 -16.09 -20.87
N TYR A 35 -3.11 -16.05 -22.11
CA TYR A 35 -3.86 -17.14 -22.75
C TYR A 35 -3.09 -18.46 -22.72
N LEU A 36 -1.83 -18.47 -23.19
CA LEU A 36 -0.99 -19.67 -23.19
C LEU A 36 -0.81 -20.26 -21.78
N ARG A 37 -0.51 -19.39 -20.81
CA ARG A 37 -0.32 -19.78 -19.40
C ARG A 37 -1.60 -20.30 -18.76
N ARG A 38 -2.75 -19.72 -19.12
CA ARG A 38 -4.06 -20.19 -18.63
C ARG A 38 -4.42 -21.53 -19.24
N GLN A 39 -4.13 -21.78 -20.51
CA GLN A 39 -4.31 -23.10 -21.12
C GLN A 39 -3.53 -24.18 -20.35
N GLU A 40 -2.21 -23.99 -20.16
CA GLU A 40 -1.39 -24.94 -19.40
C GLU A 40 -1.97 -25.18 -17.99
N PHE A 41 -2.33 -24.12 -17.29
CA PHE A 41 -2.88 -24.21 -15.93
C PHE A 41 -4.20 -24.98 -15.87
N PHE A 42 -5.15 -24.73 -16.79
CA PHE A 42 -6.44 -25.39 -16.78
C PHE A 42 -6.39 -26.83 -17.33
N GLU A 43 -5.38 -27.16 -18.12
CA GLU A 43 -5.05 -28.52 -18.54
C GLU A 43 -4.33 -29.31 -17.43
N GLY A 44 -4.13 -28.73 -16.25
CA GLY A 44 -3.42 -29.36 -15.14
C GLY A 44 -1.90 -29.48 -15.34
N LYS A 45 -1.34 -28.82 -16.37
CA LYS A 45 0.07 -28.79 -16.64
C LYS A 45 0.80 -27.74 -15.83
N PRO A 46 2.08 -27.91 -15.50
CA PRO A 46 2.91 -26.85 -14.95
C PRO A 46 2.99 -25.67 -15.95
N VAL A 47 2.82 -24.44 -15.45
CA VAL A 47 2.92 -23.24 -16.27
C VAL A 47 4.39 -22.98 -16.62
N ASP A 48 4.76 -23.20 -17.88
CA ASP A 48 6.09 -22.94 -18.38
C ASP A 48 6.25 -21.48 -18.83
N PHE A 49 6.78 -20.67 -17.91
CA PHE A 49 6.99 -19.25 -18.15
C PHE A 49 7.98 -18.95 -19.25
N ASN A 50 9.02 -19.79 -19.45
CA ASN A 50 10.05 -19.57 -20.43
C ASN A 50 9.56 -19.92 -21.84
N ARG A 51 8.87 -21.06 -21.99
CA ARG A 51 8.27 -21.46 -23.27
C ARG A 51 7.24 -20.45 -23.75
N THR A 52 6.32 -20.03 -22.86
CA THR A 52 5.27 -19.07 -23.20
C THR A 52 5.83 -17.68 -23.54
N GLU A 53 6.89 -17.23 -22.84
CA GLU A 53 7.60 -15.99 -23.18
C GLU A 53 8.25 -16.08 -24.56
N LYS A 54 8.95 -17.18 -24.88
CA LYS A 54 9.63 -17.38 -26.15
C LYS A 54 8.65 -17.33 -27.34
N ILE A 55 7.50 -17.97 -27.23
CA ILE A 55 6.45 -17.94 -28.27
C ILE A 55 5.99 -16.51 -28.50
N VAL A 56 5.60 -15.80 -27.46
CA VAL A 56 5.06 -14.43 -27.56
C VAL A 56 6.13 -13.43 -27.99
N TYR A 57 7.38 -13.65 -27.57
CA TYR A 57 8.53 -12.88 -28.05
C TYR A 57 8.68 -12.94 -29.58
N GLU A 58 8.64 -14.13 -30.18
CA GLU A 58 8.74 -14.28 -31.63
C GLU A 58 7.57 -13.61 -32.37
N GLU A 59 6.34 -13.71 -31.81
CA GLU A 59 5.15 -13.09 -32.39
C GLU A 59 5.20 -11.55 -32.42
N PHE A 60 5.75 -10.89 -31.37
CA PHE A 60 5.60 -9.44 -31.16
C PHE A 60 6.89 -8.61 -31.20
N LYS A 61 8.07 -9.22 -31.26
CA LYS A 61 9.37 -8.51 -31.18
C LYS A 61 9.57 -7.43 -32.24
N ARG A 62 8.88 -7.56 -33.39
CA ARG A 62 8.92 -6.57 -34.48
C ARG A 62 7.93 -5.43 -34.31
N GLU A 63 6.84 -5.65 -33.57
CA GLU A 63 5.80 -4.64 -33.37
C GLU A 63 6.18 -3.60 -32.30
N ILE A 64 6.64 -4.06 -31.12
CA ILE A 64 6.97 -3.16 -29.97
C ILE A 64 8.38 -3.43 -29.55
N SER A 65 9.30 -3.83 -29.75
CA SER A 65 10.65 -4.17 -29.28
C SER A 65 10.71 -5.40 -28.36
N SER A 66 11.78 -6.12 -28.56
CA SER A 66 12.14 -7.31 -27.78
C SER A 66 12.10 -7.04 -26.26
N ALA A 67 12.71 -5.94 -25.82
CA ALA A 67 12.79 -5.59 -24.41
C ALA A 67 11.41 -5.30 -23.81
N THR A 68 10.53 -4.62 -24.55
CA THR A 68 9.16 -4.32 -24.07
C THR A 68 8.31 -5.60 -23.98
N VAL A 69 8.39 -6.49 -24.96
CA VAL A 69 7.71 -7.80 -24.91
C VAL A 69 8.14 -8.58 -23.67
N GLN A 70 9.45 -8.69 -23.42
CA GLN A 70 9.99 -9.37 -22.25
C GLN A 70 9.51 -8.73 -20.94
N GLN A 71 9.48 -7.38 -20.84
CA GLN A 71 9.00 -6.70 -19.63
C GLN A 71 7.52 -6.97 -19.36
N ILE A 72 6.68 -7.03 -20.38
CA ILE A 72 5.26 -7.39 -20.25
C ILE A 72 5.11 -8.84 -19.80
N CYS A 73 5.85 -9.77 -20.41
CA CYS A 73 5.87 -11.18 -20.03
C CYS A 73 6.32 -11.37 -18.57
N ARG A 74 7.35 -10.65 -18.11
CA ARG A 74 7.82 -10.65 -16.71
C ARG A 74 6.77 -10.10 -15.76
N LYS A 75 6.09 -9.01 -16.12
CA LYS A 75 4.98 -8.47 -15.32
C LYS A 75 3.82 -9.47 -15.22
N ASN A 76 3.54 -10.23 -16.26
CA ASN A 76 2.55 -11.31 -16.21
C ASN A 76 3.02 -12.47 -15.31
N VAL A 77 4.32 -12.83 -15.31
CA VAL A 77 4.90 -13.80 -14.33
C VAL A 77 4.68 -13.32 -12.90
N GLU A 78 4.90 -12.03 -12.60
CA GLU A 78 4.66 -11.46 -11.26
C GLU A 78 3.19 -11.68 -10.82
N ALA A 79 2.23 -11.49 -11.73
CA ALA A 79 0.81 -11.71 -11.46
C ALA A 79 0.50 -13.21 -11.22
N TRP A 80 1.08 -14.13 -12.00
CA TRP A 80 0.93 -15.56 -11.81
C TRP A 80 1.56 -16.04 -10.49
N ARG A 81 2.74 -15.54 -10.14
CA ARG A 81 3.37 -15.85 -8.84
C ARG A 81 2.51 -15.39 -7.66
N SER A 82 1.89 -14.22 -7.77
CA SER A 82 0.94 -13.73 -6.76
C SER A 82 -0.28 -14.64 -6.65
N PHE A 83 -0.82 -15.12 -7.77
CA PHE A 83 -1.92 -16.08 -7.78
C PHE A 83 -1.53 -17.41 -7.12
N PHE A 84 -0.37 -17.99 -7.46
CA PHE A 84 0.11 -19.22 -6.83
C PHE A 84 0.38 -19.06 -5.33
N SER A 85 0.87 -17.90 -4.89
CA SER A 85 1.01 -17.57 -3.47
C SER A 85 -0.34 -17.59 -2.76
N LEU A 86 -1.37 -16.97 -3.36
CA LEU A 86 -2.73 -16.99 -2.81
C LEU A 86 -3.33 -18.40 -2.77
N LEU A 87 -3.07 -19.25 -3.77
CA LEU A 87 -3.48 -20.66 -3.75
C LEU A 87 -2.82 -21.42 -2.60
N ARG A 88 -1.53 -21.19 -2.36
CA ARG A 88 -0.80 -21.78 -1.24
C ARG A 88 -1.40 -21.34 0.10
N SER A 89 -1.58 -20.04 0.30
CA SER A 89 -2.21 -19.48 1.50
C SER A 89 -3.65 -20.03 1.70
N LYS A 90 -4.39 -20.28 0.62
CA LYS A 90 -5.72 -20.91 0.71
C LYS A 90 -5.64 -22.35 1.18
N ARG A 91 -4.69 -23.15 0.64
CA ARG A 91 -4.46 -24.53 1.08
C ARG A 91 -4.05 -24.62 2.53
N ASN A 92 -3.27 -23.66 3.01
CA ASN A 92 -2.83 -23.57 4.41
C ASN A 92 -3.91 -23.05 5.37
N GLY A 93 -5.15 -22.79 4.90
CA GLY A 93 -6.21 -22.25 5.75
C GLY A 93 -6.04 -20.78 6.16
N GLU A 94 -5.06 -20.07 5.61
CA GLU A 94 -4.75 -18.66 5.94
C GLU A 94 -5.77 -17.68 5.36
N LEU A 95 -6.54 -18.11 4.35
CA LEU A 95 -7.56 -17.30 3.69
C LEU A 95 -8.97 -17.81 4.01
N PRO A 96 -9.96 -16.89 4.06
CA PRO A 96 -11.36 -17.25 4.32
C PRO A 96 -11.89 -18.28 3.31
N GLU A 97 -12.84 -19.11 3.71
CA GLU A 97 -13.45 -20.12 2.83
C GLU A 97 -14.10 -19.54 1.58
N TRP A 98 -14.78 -18.39 1.73
CA TRP A 98 -15.43 -17.70 0.62
C TRP A 98 -14.46 -17.08 -0.39
N PHE A 99 -13.19 -16.87 -0.02
CA PHE A 99 -12.19 -16.29 -0.91
C PHE A 99 -11.67 -17.36 -1.88
N LYS A 100 -11.93 -17.18 -3.17
CA LYS A 100 -11.47 -18.04 -4.25
C LYS A 100 -10.39 -17.31 -5.05
N PRO A 101 -9.10 -17.68 -4.93
CA PRO A 101 -8.06 -17.13 -5.80
C PRO A 101 -8.40 -17.34 -7.27
N LYS A 102 -8.16 -16.32 -8.10
CA LYS A 102 -8.38 -16.40 -9.55
C LYS A 102 -7.08 -16.12 -10.28
N PRO A 103 -6.80 -16.83 -11.37
CA PRO A 103 -5.63 -16.55 -12.19
C PRO A 103 -5.71 -15.15 -12.83
N PRO A 104 -4.60 -14.58 -13.29
CA PRO A 104 -4.58 -13.25 -13.89
C PRO A 104 -5.63 -13.12 -15.01
N ASN A 105 -6.36 -12.00 -15.00
CA ASN A 105 -7.38 -11.71 -16.00
C ASN A 105 -6.76 -11.21 -17.31
N TYR A 106 -7.54 -11.30 -18.38
CA TYR A 106 -7.26 -10.57 -19.62
C TYR A 106 -7.48 -9.07 -19.41
N LEU A 107 -6.73 -8.27 -20.15
CA LEU A 107 -7.01 -6.85 -20.30
C LEU A 107 -8.15 -6.72 -21.31
N LYS A 108 -9.23 -6.08 -20.87
CA LYS A 108 -10.49 -6.00 -21.64
C LYS A 108 -10.31 -5.32 -22.99
N ASP A 109 -11.10 -5.77 -23.96
CA ASP A 109 -11.08 -5.34 -25.36
C ASP A 109 -12.29 -4.47 -25.75
N ASP A 110 -13.17 -4.17 -24.79
CA ASP A 110 -14.46 -3.52 -24.94
C ASP A 110 -14.40 -1.97 -24.95
N GLY A 111 -13.32 -1.40 -25.45
CA GLY A 111 -13.07 0.06 -25.47
C GLY A 111 -12.57 0.64 -24.15
N GLU A 112 -12.52 -0.13 -23.08
CA GLU A 112 -11.94 0.23 -21.78
C GLU A 112 -10.63 -0.55 -21.53
N ARG A 113 -9.81 -0.75 -22.57
CA ARG A 113 -8.51 -1.39 -22.39
C ARG A 113 -7.68 -0.59 -21.39
N ARG A 114 -7.20 -1.26 -20.38
CA ARG A 114 -6.20 -0.66 -19.51
C ARG A 114 -4.88 -0.62 -20.26
N PRO A 115 -4.37 0.58 -20.61
CA PRO A 115 -3.13 0.71 -21.33
C PRO A 115 -2.00 0.06 -20.53
N LEU A 116 -1.18 -0.74 -21.18
CA LEU A 116 -0.04 -1.41 -20.58
C LEU A 116 1.23 -1.08 -21.36
N ILE A 117 1.98 -0.09 -20.88
CA ILE A 117 3.31 0.23 -21.39
C ILE A 117 4.29 -0.01 -20.24
N VAL A 118 5.20 -0.95 -20.43
CA VAL A 118 6.22 -1.31 -19.44
C VAL A 118 7.57 -1.29 -20.12
N LEU A 119 8.46 -0.42 -19.66
CA LEU A 119 9.76 -0.20 -20.25
C LEU A 119 10.88 -0.52 -19.25
N ARG A 120 11.97 -1.06 -19.76
CA ARG A 120 13.21 -1.30 -19.01
C ARG A 120 13.98 0.02 -18.83
N ASN A 121 14.89 0.08 -17.88
CA ASN A 121 15.65 1.29 -17.54
C ASN A 121 16.53 1.85 -18.68
N ASP A 122 16.95 1.04 -19.63
CA ASP A 122 17.72 1.45 -20.80
C ASP A 122 16.85 1.97 -21.97
N GLN A 123 15.53 1.74 -21.92
CA GLN A 123 14.59 2.19 -22.94
C GLN A 123 14.07 3.62 -22.70
N TYR A 124 14.49 4.32 -21.66
CA TYR A 124 14.10 5.69 -21.43
C TYR A 124 15.23 6.54 -20.84
N LYS A 125 15.12 7.85 -21.05
CA LYS A 125 16.00 8.86 -20.45
C LYS A 125 15.15 10.04 -19.99
N ILE A 126 15.57 10.69 -18.92
CA ILE A 126 14.94 11.89 -18.40
C ILE A 126 15.91 13.06 -18.59
N GLU A 127 15.46 14.08 -19.28
CA GLU A 127 16.23 15.30 -19.54
C GLU A 127 15.36 16.53 -19.17
N GLY A 128 15.70 17.20 -18.07
CA GLY A 128 14.89 18.27 -17.54
C GLY A 128 13.45 17.83 -17.25
N ASN A 129 12.49 18.38 -17.96
CA ASN A 129 11.07 18.04 -17.88
C ASN A 129 10.57 17.15 -19.04
N LYS A 130 11.50 16.54 -19.80
CA LYS A 130 11.20 15.64 -20.91
C LYS A 130 11.50 14.20 -20.56
N LEU A 131 10.59 13.33 -20.90
CA LEU A 131 10.75 11.88 -20.90
C LEU A 131 10.98 11.43 -22.33
N ILE A 132 12.15 10.84 -22.58
CA ILE A 132 12.56 10.33 -23.88
C ILE A 132 12.47 8.82 -23.85
N LEU A 133 11.56 8.26 -24.62
CA LEU A 133 11.37 6.82 -24.79
C LEU A 133 12.10 6.36 -26.04
N LYS A 134 12.82 5.24 -25.94
CA LYS A 134 13.67 4.69 -27.03
C LYS A 134 13.37 3.21 -27.21
N GLY A 135 13.74 2.69 -28.39
CA GLY A 135 13.61 1.26 -28.64
C GLY A 135 12.18 0.76 -28.52
N LEU A 136 11.21 1.47 -29.11
CA LEU A 136 9.79 1.14 -29.06
C LEU A 136 9.31 0.32 -30.27
N GLY A 137 10.18 -0.38 -30.95
CA GLY A 137 9.88 -1.14 -32.18
C GLY A 137 9.49 -0.19 -33.32
N LYS A 138 8.35 -0.44 -33.96
CA LYS A 138 7.86 0.40 -35.08
C LYS A 138 7.66 1.87 -34.73
N PHE A 139 7.46 2.20 -33.42
CA PHE A 139 7.28 3.58 -32.95
C PHE A 139 8.60 4.34 -32.76
N LYS A 140 9.75 3.67 -32.90
CA LYS A 140 11.12 4.23 -32.81
C LYS A 140 11.41 4.99 -31.52
N ARG A 141 11.22 6.32 -31.51
CA ARG A 141 11.51 7.23 -30.40
C ARG A 141 10.32 8.16 -30.15
N LEU A 142 10.00 8.40 -28.90
CA LEU A 142 8.96 9.33 -28.49
C LEU A 142 9.46 10.23 -27.37
N GLU A 143 9.33 11.55 -27.52
CA GLU A 143 9.67 12.53 -26.48
C GLU A 143 8.40 13.17 -25.96
N VAL A 144 8.15 13.08 -24.66
CA VAL A 144 6.95 13.62 -24.03
C VAL A 144 7.33 14.51 -22.85
N GLN A 145 6.76 15.69 -22.78
CA GLN A 145 6.91 16.56 -21.62
C GLN A 145 6.13 16.03 -20.43
N PHE A 146 6.60 16.29 -19.23
CA PHE A 146 5.90 15.95 -18.00
C PHE A 146 5.89 17.06 -16.97
N ASN A 147 4.89 17.03 -16.09
CA ASN A 147 4.81 17.85 -14.89
C ASN A 147 5.09 17.01 -13.66
N GLY A 148 5.85 17.59 -12.74
CA GLY A 148 6.24 16.97 -11.47
C GLY A 148 7.74 17.10 -11.23
N ARG A 149 8.18 16.70 -10.04
CA ARG A 149 9.60 16.71 -9.66
C ARG A 149 10.06 15.31 -9.34
N ILE A 150 11.24 14.95 -9.81
CA ILE A 150 11.94 13.74 -9.40
C ILE A 150 12.82 14.13 -8.20
N HIS A 151 12.30 13.85 -7.02
CA HIS A 151 12.96 14.16 -5.75
C HIS A 151 13.80 12.98 -5.22
N LEU A 152 13.68 11.81 -5.84
CA LEU A 152 14.44 10.63 -5.46
C LEU A 152 15.77 10.59 -6.20
N LYS A 153 16.85 10.37 -5.43
CA LYS A 153 18.18 10.07 -5.96
C LYS A 153 18.42 8.57 -5.82
N GLY A 154 18.92 7.91 -6.86
CA GLY A 154 19.19 6.48 -6.87
C GLY A 154 19.12 5.88 -8.26
N LYS A 155 19.32 4.56 -8.33
CA LYS A 155 19.30 3.82 -9.60
C LYS A 155 17.88 3.74 -10.16
N GLN A 156 17.71 4.22 -11.38
CA GLN A 156 16.44 4.11 -12.11
C GLN A 156 16.18 2.65 -12.52
N GLY A 157 14.97 2.21 -12.32
CA GLY A 157 14.53 0.87 -12.69
C GLY A 157 13.46 0.87 -13.78
N ARG A 158 12.47 0.01 -13.67
CA ARG A 158 11.35 -0.12 -14.61
C ARG A 158 10.48 1.13 -14.63
N LEU A 159 10.04 1.54 -15.82
CA LEU A 159 9.08 2.59 -16.05
C LEU A 159 7.76 1.99 -16.54
N GLU A 160 6.65 2.47 -15.99
CA GLU A 160 5.30 2.10 -16.45
C GLU A 160 4.53 3.36 -16.83
N ILE A 161 3.84 3.34 -17.97
CA ILE A 161 2.95 4.43 -18.39
C ILE A 161 1.51 3.94 -18.33
N THR A 162 0.65 4.74 -17.71
CA THR A 162 -0.77 4.44 -17.52
C THR A 162 -1.63 5.62 -17.95
N TYR A 163 -2.84 5.32 -18.42
CA TYR A 163 -3.86 6.32 -18.68
C TYR A 163 -4.91 6.30 -17.55
N ASP A 164 -5.15 7.45 -16.95
CA ASP A 164 -6.21 7.65 -15.96
C ASP A 164 -7.47 8.14 -16.67
N GLU A 165 -8.44 7.26 -16.86
CA GLU A 165 -9.69 7.57 -17.56
C GLU A 165 -10.57 8.58 -16.81
N VAL A 166 -10.48 8.65 -15.47
CA VAL A 166 -11.25 9.59 -14.67
C VAL A 166 -10.74 11.01 -14.89
N LYS A 167 -9.43 11.19 -14.91
CA LYS A 167 -8.76 12.46 -15.14
C LYS A 167 -8.53 12.75 -16.62
N ARG A 168 -8.60 11.71 -17.47
CA ARG A 168 -8.24 11.76 -18.89
C ARG A 168 -6.82 12.28 -19.09
N LYS A 169 -5.86 11.67 -18.37
CA LYS A 169 -4.45 12.06 -18.37
C LYS A 169 -3.55 10.84 -18.34
N TRP A 170 -2.43 10.98 -19.01
CA TRP A 170 -1.34 10.02 -18.98
C TRP A 170 -0.43 10.28 -17.79
N TYR A 171 0.02 9.20 -17.15
CA TYR A 171 0.98 9.23 -16.05
C TYR A 171 2.10 8.23 -16.33
N THR A 172 3.31 8.59 -15.91
CA THR A 172 4.42 7.65 -15.84
C THR A 172 4.78 7.37 -14.39
N HIS A 173 5.10 6.12 -14.10
CA HIS A 173 5.55 5.64 -12.80
C HIS A 173 6.95 5.08 -12.98
N ILE A 174 7.93 5.72 -12.36
CA ILE A 174 9.33 5.35 -12.48
C ILE A 174 9.76 4.75 -11.14
N SER A 175 10.26 3.51 -11.16
CA SER A 175 10.83 2.89 -9.97
C SER A 175 12.26 3.35 -9.75
N PHE A 176 12.62 3.58 -8.49
CA PHE A 176 13.97 3.92 -8.05
C PHE A 176 14.41 2.97 -6.95
N THR A 177 15.65 2.55 -6.99
CA THR A 177 16.33 1.99 -5.85
C THR A 177 17.06 3.13 -5.15
N VAL A 178 16.60 3.50 -3.97
CA VAL A 178 17.12 4.65 -3.21
C VAL A 178 17.80 4.18 -1.92
N GLY A 179 18.59 5.06 -1.30
CA GLY A 179 19.39 4.73 -0.13
C GLY A 179 20.61 3.87 -0.49
N GLU A 180 21.10 4.02 -1.72
CA GLU A 180 22.32 3.40 -2.20
C GLU A 180 23.38 4.47 -2.45
N LYS A 181 24.64 4.12 -2.27
CA LYS A 181 25.81 4.91 -2.69
C LYS A 181 26.72 4.04 -3.53
N ILE A 182 27.55 4.66 -4.35
CA ILE A 182 28.59 3.98 -5.09
C ILE A 182 29.78 3.78 -4.15
N ILE A 183 30.27 2.53 -4.08
CA ILE A 183 31.53 2.17 -3.42
C ILE A 183 32.33 1.40 -4.48
N GLY A 184 33.41 2.01 -4.98
CA GLY A 184 34.06 1.55 -6.20
C GLY A 184 33.08 1.70 -7.37
N ASP A 185 32.86 0.64 -8.15
CA ASP A 185 31.94 0.60 -9.30
C ASP A 185 30.56 0.03 -8.95
N GLU A 186 30.30 -0.33 -7.70
CA GLU A 186 29.06 -0.96 -7.26
C GLU A 186 28.16 -0.02 -6.45
N TRP A 187 26.84 -0.13 -6.69
CA TRP A 187 25.84 0.52 -5.86
C TRP A 187 25.59 -0.28 -4.59
N VAL A 188 26.03 0.25 -3.45
CA VAL A 188 25.83 -0.36 -2.14
C VAL A 188 24.66 0.31 -1.42
N ARG A 189 23.74 -0.52 -0.92
CA ARG A 189 22.63 -0.04 -0.11
C ARG A 189 23.16 0.48 1.23
N VAL A 190 22.86 1.75 1.54
CA VAL A 190 23.19 2.37 2.80
C VAL A 190 21.89 2.74 3.50
N PRO A 191 21.30 1.87 4.35
CA PRO A 191 20.18 2.25 5.20
C PRO A 191 20.68 3.30 6.21
N ARG A 192 19.79 4.23 6.60
CA ARG A 192 20.06 5.02 7.80
C ARG A 192 20.21 4.07 8.97
N GLN A 193 21.11 4.39 9.90
CA GLN A 193 21.23 3.65 11.14
C GLN A 193 20.23 4.25 12.15
N PRO A 194 19.52 3.44 12.93
CA PRO A 194 18.76 3.92 14.06
C PRO A 194 19.67 4.65 15.05
N SER A 195 19.15 5.68 15.70
CA SER A 195 19.91 6.47 16.69
C SER A 195 20.07 5.77 18.06
N GLY A 196 19.38 4.65 18.28
CA GLY A 196 19.41 3.86 19.50
C GLY A 196 18.87 2.45 19.27
N ASN A 197 18.62 1.72 20.37
CA ASN A 197 18.19 0.32 20.35
C ASN A 197 16.80 0.08 20.99
N LEU A 198 16.05 1.16 21.25
CA LEU A 198 14.73 1.04 21.89
C LEU A 198 13.72 0.38 20.97
N SER A 199 12.73 -0.26 21.59
CA SER A 199 11.56 -0.81 20.91
C SER A 199 10.31 0.02 21.21
N ALA A 200 9.36 0.07 20.27
CA ALA A 200 8.09 0.74 20.46
C ALA A 200 6.92 -0.17 20.07
N GLY A 201 5.86 -0.18 20.88
CA GLY A 201 4.60 -0.85 20.58
C GLY A 201 3.59 0.13 19.99
N ILE A 202 2.87 -0.30 18.96
CA ILE A 202 1.82 0.49 18.32
C ILE A 202 0.51 -0.30 18.31
N ASP A 203 -0.52 0.27 18.93
CA ASP A 203 -1.90 -0.17 18.80
C ASP A 203 -2.63 0.67 17.77
N LEU A 204 -3.32 0.02 16.83
CA LEU A 204 -4.06 0.66 15.72
C LEU A 204 -5.53 0.78 16.06
N GLY A 205 -6.02 2.01 16.15
CA GLY A 205 -7.40 2.28 16.57
C GLY A 205 -8.18 3.21 15.63
N VAL A 206 -9.44 3.44 16.00
CA VAL A 206 -10.39 4.25 15.22
C VAL A 206 -10.43 5.70 15.72
N ASN A 207 -10.36 5.93 17.03
CA ASN A 207 -10.32 7.26 17.62
C ASN A 207 -8.91 7.82 17.63
N ASN A 208 -7.98 6.99 18.03
CA ASN A 208 -6.56 7.19 17.85
C ASN A 208 -6.12 6.28 16.70
N LEU A 209 -5.54 6.87 15.64
CA LEU A 209 -5.03 6.12 14.50
C LEU A 209 -3.90 5.18 14.94
N MET A 210 -3.06 5.66 15.83
CA MET A 210 -1.99 4.93 16.49
C MET A 210 -1.88 5.40 17.94
N ALA A 211 -1.83 4.47 18.86
CA ALA A 211 -1.34 4.69 20.22
C ALA A 211 0.05 4.08 20.30
N VAL A 212 1.02 4.84 20.78
CA VAL A 212 2.44 4.47 20.77
C VAL A 212 2.96 4.46 22.19
N TYR A 213 3.65 3.37 22.55
CA TYR A 213 4.38 3.25 23.80
C TYR A 213 5.82 2.80 23.51
N VAL A 214 6.81 3.53 24.03
CA VAL A 214 8.22 3.26 23.84
C VAL A 214 8.79 2.62 25.11
N GLU A 215 9.78 1.77 24.96
CA GLU A 215 10.40 0.98 26.03
C GLU A 215 10.95 1.85 27.19
N ASN A 216 11.37 3.09 26.93
CA ASN A 216 11.79 4.07 27.94
C ASN A 216 10.63 4.72 28.72
N GLY A 217 9.38 4.37 28.42
CA GLY A 217 8.18 4.93 29.05
C GLY A 217 7.58 6.12 28.34
N GLU A 218 8.21 6.65 27.29
CA GLU A 218 7.60 7.67 26.44
C GLU A 218 6.37 7.12 25.72
N SER A 219 5.31 7.93 25.64
CA SER A 219 4.10 7.55 24.93
C SER A 219 3.43 8.73 24.25
N PHE A 220 2.63 8.45 23.23
CA PHE A 220 1.82 9.46 22.55
C PHE A 220 0.69 8.86 21.75
N LEU A 221 -0.30 9.69 21.45
CA LEU A 221 -1.48 9.33 20.67
C LEU A 221 -1.48 10.09 19.34
N VAL A 222 -1.77 9.38 18.25
CA VAL A 222 -1.96 9.95 16.92
C VAL A 222 -3.46 9.98 16.63
N ASN A 223 -4.01 11.17 16.48
CA ASN A 223 -5.45 11.38 16.36
C ASN A 223 -6.03 10.70 15.11
N GLY A 224 -7.09 9.91 15.25
CA GLY A 224 -7.83 9.28 14.13
C GLY A 224 -9.10 10.06 13.71
N ARG A 225 -9.51 11.07 14.50
CA ARG A 225 -10.76 11.83 14.27
C ARG A 225 -10.80 12.54 12.90
N PRO A 226 -9.70 13.12 12.37
CA PRO A 226 -9.70 13.71 11.03
C PRO A 226 -10.06 12.69 9.92
N LEU A 227 -9.59 11.44 10.03
CA LEU A 227 -9.99 10.39 9.08
C LEU A 227 -11.49 10.09 9.15
N LYS A 228 -12.06 10.06 10.37
CA LYS A 228 -13.52 9.92 10.55
C LYS A 228 -14.27 11.06 9.88
N SER A 229 -13.84 12.30 10.10
CA SER A 229 -14.46 13.48 9.50
C SER A 229 -14.44 13.41 7.98
N ILE A 230 -13.29 13.09 7.36
CA ILE A 230 -13.14 12.89 5.92
C ILE A 230 -14.12 11.81 5.43
N ALA A 231 -14.18 10.68 6.13
CA ALA A 231 -15.02 9.55 5.74
C ALA A 231 -16.51 9.88 5.76
N PHE A 232 -17.00 10.45 6.85
CA PHE A 232 -18.42 10.80 6.98
C PHE A 232 -18.83 11.93 6.05
N TYR A 233 -17.98 12.94 5.86
CA TYR A 233 -18.22 14.01 4.90
C TYR A 233 -18.44 13.44 3.48
N TRP A 234 -17.49 12.64 3.01
CA TRP A 234 -17.59 12.08 1.67
C TRP A 234 -18.71 11.06 1.54
N ARG A 235 -18.95 10.23 2.56
CA ARG A 235 -20.09 9.29 2.58
C ARG A 235 -21.40 10.01 2.33
N LYS A 236 -21.66 11.11 3.08
CA LYS A 236 -22.90 11.89 2.93
C LYS A 236 -23.03 12.46 1.52
N ARG A 237 -21.97 13.09 1.01
CA ARG A 237 -21.99 13.72 -0.33
C ARG A 237 -22.11 12.70 -1.46
N ILE A 238 -21.41 11.58 -1.36
CA ILE A 238 -21.45 10.49 -2.34
C ILE A 238 -22.84 9.85 -2.35
N ALA A 239 -23.43 9.59 -1.18
CA ALA A 239 -24.77 9.00 -1.07
C ALA A 239 -25.86 9.92 -1.66
N ASP A 240 -25.81 11.23 -1.35
CA ASP A 240 -26.73 12.22 -1.93
C ASP A 240 -26.63 12.25 -3.48
N TYR A 241 -25.40 12.32 -3.98
CA TYR A 241 -25.19 12.36 -5.42
C TYR A 241 -25.56 11.03 -6.12
N GLN A 242 -25.27 9.90 -5.49
CA GLN A 242 -25.67 8.57 -5.98
C GLN A 242 -27.20 8.41 -6.03
N SER A 243 -27.91 8.92 -5.01
CA SER A 243 -29.38 8.92 -5.00
C SER A 243 -29.97 9.68 -6.19
N LYS A 244 -29.38 10.87 -6.51
CA LYS A 244 -29.80 11.65 -7.69
C LYS A 244 -29.54 10.90 -9.01
N LEU A 245 -28.38 10.24 -9.13
CA LEU A 245 -28.09 9.43 -10.31
C LEU A 245 -29.04 8.25 -10.47
N ASN A 246 -29.34 7.57 -9.36
CA ASN A 246 -30.25 6.41 -9.38
C ASN A 246 -31.66 6.80 -9.85
N LYS A 247 -32.17 7.99 -9.45
CA LYS A 247 -33.46 8.52 -9.93
C LYS A 247 -33.47 8.75 -11.45
N SER A 248 -32.31 9.02 -12.06
CA SER A 248 -32.14 9.18 -13.51
C SER A 248 -31.76 7.87 -14.21
N GLY A 249 -31.83 6.70 -13.55
CA GLY A 249 -31.46 5.40 -14.10
C GLY A 249 -29.94 5.21 -14.31
N VAL A 250 -29.10 6.17 -13.89
CA VAL A 250 -27.67 6.16 -14.13
C VAL A 250 -26.93 5.58 -12.93
N LYS A 251 -26.20 4.47 -13.09
CA LYS A 251 -25.46 3.80 -12.00
C LYS A 251 -24.16 4.52 -11.61
N THR A 252 -23.49 5.21 -12.52
CA THR A 252 -22.20 5.87 -12.27
C THR A 252 -22.01 7.09 -13.18
N SER A 253 -21.13 8.03 -12.77
CA SER A 253 -20.76 9.20 -13.57
C SER A 253 -19.30 9.58 -13.33
N LYS A 254 -18.73 10.40 -14.22
CA LYS A 254 -17.39 10.98 -14.04
C LYS A 254 -17.26 11.77 -12.73
N LYS A 255 -18.32 12.51 -12.36
CA LYS A 255 -18.35 13.29 -11.11
C LYS A 255 -18.33 12.38 -9.90
N LEU A 256 -19.15 11.30 -9.91
CA LEU A 256 -19.13 10.32 -8.81
C LEU A 256 -17.75 9.67 -8.62
N ARG A 257 -17.13 9.24 -9.73
CA ARG A 257 -15.76 8.67 -9.71
C ARG A 257 -14.73 9.66 -9.14
N ARG A 258 -14.81 10.94 -9.54
CA ARG A 258 -13.95 12.00 -8.97
C ARG A 258 -14.17 12.23 -7.47
N MET A 259 -15.41 12.13 -6.98
CA MET A 259 -15.71 12.24 -5.55
C MET A 259 -15.06 11.11 -4.74
N HIS A 260 -15.19 9.86 -5.21
CA HIS A 260 -14.52 8.71 -4.61
C HIS A 260 -12.99 8.87 -4.60
N GLU A 261 -12.41 9.37 -5.70
CA GLU A 261 -10.97 9.60 -5.78
C GLU A 261 -10.50 10.69 -4.81
N LYS A 262 -11.22 11.81 -4.71
CA LYS A 262 -10.90 12.88 -3.74
C LYS A 262 -10.94 12.36 -2.30
N ALA A 263 -11.96 11.57 -1.94
CA ALA A 263 -12.05 10.94 -0.63
C ALA A 263 -10.83 10.05 -0.33
N LYS A 264 -10.45 9.21 -1.29
CA LYS A 264 -9.28 8.33 -1.20
C LYS A 264 -7.96 9.12 -1.05
N LEU A 265 -7.79 10.21 -1.80
CA LEU A 265 -6.59 11.04 -1.77
C LEU A 265 -6.45 11.78 -0.45
N GLN A 266 -7.52 12.36 0.08
CA GLN A 266 -7.50 13.06 1.37
C GLN A 266 -7.17 12.10 2.53
N ALA A 267 -7.82 10.92 2.56
CA ALA A 267 -7.52 9.91 3.56
C ALA A 267 -6.05 9.43 3.47
N ARG A 268 -5.55 9.18 2.25
CA ARG A 268 -4.15 8.79 2.02
C ARG A 268 -3.17 9.87 2.46
N HIS A 269 -3.47 11.13 2.17
CA HIS A 269 -2.61 12.26 2.58
C HIS A 269 -2.48 12.29 4.10
N TYR A 270 -3.61 12.21 4.82
CA TYR A 270 -3.61 12.19 6.29
C TYR A 270 -2.79 11.02 6.84
N ILE A 271 -3.04 9.80 6.37
CA ILE A 271 -2.30 8.61 6.80
C ILE A 271 -0.79 8.75 6.55
N ASN A 272 -0.40 9.23 5.36
CA ASN A 272 1.00 9.40 5.01
C ASN A 272 1.72 10.41 5.91
N THR A 273 1.06 11.53 6.23
CA THR A 273 1.60 12.56 7.13
C THR A 273 1.71 12.03 8.55
N ALA A 274 0.65 11.42 9.07
CA ALA A 274 0.62 10.87 10.42
C ALA A 274 1.69 9.79 10.63
N VAL A 275 1.82 8.85 9.69
CA VAL A 275 2.82 7.79 9.75
C VAL A 275 4.24 8.36 9.68
N ARG A 276 4.48 9.33 8.79
CA ARG A 276 5.83 9.94 8.69
C ARG A 276 6.22 10.64 9.98
N GLN A 277 5.35 11.47 10.53
CA GLN A 277 5.60 12.16 11.80
C GLN A 277 5.83 11.18 12.96
N THR A 278 5.06 10.07 12.99
CA THR A 278 5.24 9.02 14.01
C THR A 278 6.63 8.37 13.89
N VAL A 279 7.04 7.97 12.70
CA VAL A 279 8.34 7.32 12.50
C VAL A 279 9.49 8.27 12.77
N GLU A 280 9.38 9.54 12.36
CA GLU A 280 10.37 10.58 12.64
C GLU A 280 10.54 10.80 14.16
N ARG A 281 9.44 10.90 14.90
CA ARG A 281 9.47 11.01 16.37
C ARG A 281 10.10 9.78 17.00
N LEU A 282 9.74 8.58 16.57
CA LEU A 282 10.32 7.33 17.08
C LEU A 282 11.83 7.24 16.81
N TYR A 283 12.26 7.67 15.62
CA TYR A 283 13.68 7.75 15.30
C TYR A 283 14.44 8.70 16.24
N GLN A 284 13.87 9.88 16.51
CA GLN A 284 14.44 10.85 17.45
C GLN A 284 14.51 10.31 18.89
N LEU A 285 13.57 9.46 19.28
CA LEU A 285 13.57 8.78 20.59
C LEU A 285 14.53 7.58 20.67
N GLY A 286 15.27 7.27 19.60
CA GLY A 286 16.23 6.17 19.59
C GLY A 286 15.60 4.80 19.34
N VAL A 287 14.43 4.74 18.71
CA VAL A 287 13.75 3.48 18.39
C VAL A 287 14.38 2.83 17.16
N SER A 288 14.75 1.56 17.27
CA SER A 288 15.24 0.70 16.19
C SER A 288 14.22 -0.36 15.74
N ARG A 289 13.21 -0.64 16.58
CA ARG A 289 12.20 -1.67 16.34
C ARG A 289 10.81 -1.18 16.68
N ILE A 290 9.88 -1.33 15.74
CA ILE A 290 8.45 -1.04 15.92
C ILE A 290 7.67 -2.35 15.91
N VAL A 291 6.89 -2.60 16.94
CA VAL A 291 5.99 -3.75 17.08
C VAL A 291 4.56 -3.26 16.91
N VAL A 292 3.87 -3.73 15.87
CA VAL A 292 2.49 -3.28 15.56
C VAL A 292 1.51 -4.41 15.80
N GLY A 293 0.47 -4.14 16.56
CA GLY A 293 -0.67 -5.04 16.71
C GLY A 293 -1.50 -5.11 15.41
N TYR A 294 -1.85 -6.32 14.98
CA TYR A 294 -2.73 -6.50 13.84
C TYR A 294 -4.08 -7.09 14.26
N PRO A 295 -5.18 -6.32 14.11
CA PRO A 295 -6.51 -6.76 14.49
C PRO A 295 -7.10 -7.74 13.48
N LYS A 296 -6.67 -9.00 13.53
CA LYS A 296 -7.19 -10.05 12.65
C LYS A 296 -8.70 -10.18 12.80
N GLY A 297 -9.43 -10.08 11.70
CA GLY A 297 -10.87 -10.35 11.67
C GLY A 297 -11.77 -9.25 12.24
N ILE A 298 -11.25 -8.11 12.70
CA ILE A 298 -12.05 -7.03 13.31
C ILE A 298 -13.15 -6.48 12.38
N ALA A 299 -12.96 -6.57 11.07
CA ALA A 299 -13.94 -6.16 10.05
C ALA A 299 -14.93 -7.29 9.67
N ARG A 300 -14.72 -8.52 10.18
CA ARG A 300 -15.59 -9.67 9.93
C ARG A 300 -16.50 -9.83 11.14
N ASN A 301 -17.78 -10.08 10.96
CA ASN A 301 -18.75 -10.34 12.04
C ASN A 301 -18.84 -9.24 13.11
N SER A 302 -18.90 -7.98 12.71
CA SER A 302 -19.07 -6.92 13.70
C SER A 302 -20.54 -6.54 13.85
N GLU A 303 -21.14 -6.89 14.98
CA GLU A 303 -22.46 -6.42 15.44
C GLU A 303 -22.43 -4.96 15.94
N ARG A 304 -21.38 -4.24 15.60
CA ARG A 304 -21.05 -2.90 16.17
C ARG A 304 -21.87 -1.74 15.58
N GLY A 305 -22.94 -2.04 14.82
CA GLY A 305 -23.80 -1.03 14.20
C GLY A 305 -23.26 -0.43 12.90
N LYS A 306 -24.17 0.06 12.04
CA LYS A 306 -23.89 0.52 10.65
C LYS A 306 -22.78 1.55 10.51
N LYS A 307 -22.64 2.49 11.48
CA LYS A 307 -21.61 3.54 11.44
C LYS A 307 -20.21 2.98 11.68
N GLN A 308 -20.07 2.09 12.65
CA GLN A 308 -18.78 1.51 13.03
C GLN A 308 -18.30 0.49 12.00
N ASN A 309 -19.21 -0.32 11.46
CA ASN A 309 -18.91 -1.26 10.37
C ASN A 309 -18.46 -0.53 9.11
N PHE A 310 -19.08 0.61 8.79
CA PHE A 310 -18.60 1.44 7.68
C PHE A 310 -17.16 1.94 7.90
N LEU A 311 -16.85 2.43 9.10
CA LEU A 311 -15.50 2.89 9.40
C LEU A 311 -14.48 1.76 9.28
N LEU A 312 -14.74 0.61 9.87
CA LEU A 312 -13.83 -0.54 9.87
C LEU A 312 -13.61 -1.15 8.48
N SER A 313 -14.67 -1.20 7.65
CA SER A 313 -14.59 -1.86 6.35
C SER A 313 -14.10 -0.95 5.22
N HIS A 314 -14.37 0.37 5.29
CA HIS A 314 -14.12 1.28 4.18
C HIS A 314 -13.04 2.33 4.47
N VAL A 315 -12.83 2.72 5.73
CA VAL A 315 -11.93 3.82 6.10
C VAL A 315 -10.65 3.32 6.74
N TRP A 316 -10.77 2.44 7.72
CA TRP A 316 -9.60 1.87 8.43
C TRP A 316 -9.01 0.68 7.71
N ARG A 317 -8.21 1.00 6.72
CA ARG A 317 -7.36 -0.01 6.07
C ARG A 317 -6.10 -0.19 6.91
N PHE A 318 -6.18 -0.89 8.04
CA PHE A 318 -5.04 -1.17 8.91
C PHE A 318 -3.82 -1.66 8.14
N ASN A 319 -4.01 -2.55 7.15
CA ASN A 319 -2.95 -3.00 6.26
C ASN A 319 -2.25 -1.84 5.52
N THR A 320 -2.99 -0.79 5.13
CA THR A 320 -2.40 0.38 4.46
C THR A 320 -1.52 1.18 5.42
N VAL A 321 -1.93 1.30 6.69
CA VAL A 321 -1.14 1.98 7.74
C VAL A 321 0.12 1.17 8.04
N ILE A 322 -0.01 -0.14 8.23
CA ILE A 322 1.13 -1.04 8.50
C ILE A 322 2.12 -1.03 7.33
N GLN A 323 1.61 -1.11 6.10
CA GLN A 323 2.47 -1.05 4.92
C GLN A 323 3.21 0.28 4.84
N ARG A 324 2.51 1.39 5.13
CA ARG A 324 3.11 2.71 5.12
C ARG A 324 4.14 2.88 6.25
N LEU A 325 3.87 2.33 7.43
CA LEU A 325 4.86 2.26 8.53
C LEU A 325 6.13 1.54 8.09
N ARG A 326 6.01 0.36 7.47
CA ARG A 326 7.16 -0.39 6.94
C ARG A 326 7.95 0.41 5.92
N GLU A 327 7.26 1.05 4.97
CA GLU A 327 7.90 1.85 3.92
C GLU A 327 8.67 3.05 4.49
N VAL A 328 8.12 3.76 5.48
CA VAL A 328 8.77 4.92 6.08
C VAL A 328 9.85 4.48 7.06
N ALA A 329 9.59 3.48 7.89
CA ALA A 329 10.55 2.94 8.85
C ALA A 329 11.83 2.42 8.16
N GLU A 330 11.69 1.80 6.97
CA GLU A 330 12.83 1.37 6.15
C GLU A 330 13.78 2.54 5.80
N GLU A 331 13.27 3.78 5.66
CA GLU A 331 14.09 4.98 5.39
C GLU A 331 14.98 5.34 6.58
N TYR A 332 14.58 4.97 7.77
CA TYR A 332 15.27 5.25 9.05
C TYR A 332 16.02 4.03 9.62
N GLY A 333 16.04 2.92 8.88
CA GLY A 333 16.64 1.68 9.34
C GLY A 333 15.89 0.98 10.47
N ILE A 334 14.65 1.40 10.75
CA ILE A 334 13.80 0.84 11.80
C ILE A 334 13.08 -0.40 11.27
N VAL A 335 13.14 -1.51 12.03
CA VAL A 335 12.46 -2.76 11.70
C VAL A 335 11.02 -2.71 12.18
N VAL A 336 10.05 -3.14 11.33
CA VAL A 336 8.63 -3.22 11.67
C VAL A 336 8.18 -4.67 11.74
N GLU A 337 7.83 -5.11 12.92
CA GLU A 337 7.27 -6.44 13.22
C GLU A 337 5.76 -6.33 13.44
N VAL A 338 5.00 -7.33 12.98
CA VAL A 338 3.55 -7.38 13.17
C VAL A 338 3.21 -8.58 14.04
N VAL A 339 2.52 -8.32 15.13
CA VAL A 339 2.09 -9.32 16.10
C VAL A 339 0.57 -9.41 16.17
N ASP A 340 0.07 -10.55 16.62
CA ASP A 340 -1.36 -10.72 16.92
C ASP A 340 -1.72 -9.90 18.17
N GLU A 341 -2.74 -9.05 18.07
CA GLU A 341 -3.20 -8.21 19.18
C GLU A 341 -4.17 -8.91 20.14
N ALA A 342 -4.45 -10.20 19.98
CA ALA A 342 -5.36 -10.93 20.87
C ALA A 342 -4.99 -10.72 22.34
N PHE A 343 -6.01 -10.37 23.16
CA PHE A 343 -5.93 -10.10 24.62
C PHE A 343 -5.13 -8.85 25.04
N THR A 344 -4.48 -8.12 24.15
CA THR A 344 -3.69 -6.93 24.55
C THR A 344 -4.52 -5.81 25.17
N SER A 345 -5.79 -5.70 24.81
CA SER A 345 -6.71 -4.68 25.34
C SER A 345 -7.36 -5.02 26.68
N LYS A 346 -7.22 -6.26 27.17
CA LYS A 346 -7.83 -6.75 28.41
C LYS A 346 -6.79 -6.99 29.52
N THR A 347 -5.52 -7.16 29.18
CA THR A 347 -4.46 -7.46 30.14
C THR A 347 -4.03 -6.19 30.87
N CYS A 348 -4.09 -6.24 32.20
CA CYS A 348 -3.66 -5.11 33.02
C CYS A 348 -2.11 -5.02 33.05
N PRO A 349 -1.53 -3.85 32.77
CA PRO A 349 -0.08 -3.68 32.79
C PRO A 349 0.51 -3.80 34.20
N VAL A 350 -0.28 -3.51 35.25
CA VAL A 350 0.15 -3.48 36.65
C VAL A 350 0.08 -4.86 37.30
N CYS A 351 -1.10 -5.48 37.31
CA CYS A 351 -1.28 -6.78 37.98
C CYS A 351 -1.08 -7.98 37.06
N GLY A 352 -0.87 -7.78 35.76
CA GLY A 352 -0.64 -8.84 34.77
C GLY A 352 -1.87 -9.71 34.44
N LYS A 353 -2.99 -9.52 35.13
CA LYS A 353 -4.21 -10.32 34.94
C LYS A 353 -5.10 -9.74 33.83
N SER A 354 -5.82 -10.61 33.14
CA SER A 354 -6.88 -10.18 32.22
C SER A 354 -8.14 -9.83 33.01
N HIS A 355 -8.72 -8.66 32.74
CA HIS A 355 -9.95 -8.23 33.40
C HIS A 355 -11.06 -8.00 32.40
N GLU A 356 -12.16 -8.68 32.57
CA GLU A 356 -13.38 -8.38 31.82
C GLU A 356 -14.03 -7.11 32.37
N GLY A 357 -14.51 -6.23 31.46
CA GLY A 357 -15.15 -4.95 31.87
C GLY A 357 -14.16 -3.85 32.32
N ALA A 358 -12.85 -4.09 32.31
CA ALA A 358 -11.86 -3.07 32.71
C ALA A 358 -11.89 -1.77 31.87
N ARG A 359 -12.38 -1.83 30.63
CA ARG A 359 -12.72 -0.66 29.80
C ARG A 359 -14.14 -0.19 30.18
N PHE A 360 -14.27 0.68 31.16
CA PHE A 360 -15.57 1.20 31.64
C PHE A 360 -16.05 2.42 30.84
N VAL A 361 -15.14 3.21 30.26
CA VAL A 361 -15.42 4.26 29.29
C VAL A 361 -14.50 4.02 28.07
N ARG A 362 -14.90 4.47 26.87
CA ARG A 362 -14.25 4.12 25.60
C ARG A 362 -12.73 4.26 25.56
N GLU A 363 -12.15 5.20 26.31
CA GLU A 363 -10.72 5.53 26.28
C GLU A 363 -10.01 5.23 27.60
N LEU A 364 -10.73 4.72 28.62
CA LEU A 364 -10.21 4.49 29.96
C LEU A 364 -10.23 3.00 30.33
N PHE A 365 -9.13 2.55 30.92
CA PHE A 365 -8.93 1.23 31.51
C PHE A 365 -8.74 1.39 33.02
N LYS A 366 -9.56 0.75 33.83
CA LYS A 366 -9.43 0.74 35.29
C LYS A 366 -9.00 -0.64 35.77
N CYS A 367 -7.91 -0.70 36.51
CA CYS A 367 -7.51 -1.95 37.17
C CYS A 367 -8.41 -2.18 38.39
N PRO A 368 -9.20 -3.28 38.44
CA PRO A 368 -10.08 -3.53 39.58
C PRO A 368 -9.33 -3.89 40.87
N VAL A 369 -8.05 -4.34 40.74
CA VAL A 369 -7.22 -4.72 41.89
C VAL A 369 -6.58 -3.49 42.55
N THR A 370 -6.05 -2.57 41.74
CA THR A 370 -5.30 -1.40 42.26
C THR A 370 -6.09 -0.09 42.22
N GLY A 371 -7.24 -0.08 41.55
CA GLY A 371 -8.05 1.13 41.34
C GLY A 371 -7.45 2.12 40.32
N LEU A 372 -6.24 1.90 39.83
CA LEU A 372 -5.53 2.80 38.90
C LEU A 372 -6.27 2.88 37.55
N VAL A 373 -6.28 4.08 36.97
CA VAL A 373 -6.95 4.37 35.71
C VAL A 373 -5.92 4.81 34.66
N PHE A 374 -5.94 4.20 33.47
CA PHE A 374 -5.01 4.44 32.37
C PHE A 374 -5.76 4.76 31.10
N ASN A 375 -5.03 5.28 30.10
CA ASN A 375 -5.52 5.32 28.73
C ASN A 375 -5.54 3.90 28.13
N ALA A 376 -6.72 3.43 27.71
CA ALA A 376 -6.93 2.05 27.28
C ALA A 376 -6.16 1.70 25.98
N ASP A 377 -5.93 2.69 25.10
CA ASP A 377 -5.21 2.46 23.85
C ASP A 377 -3.68 2.42 24.11
N LEU A 378 -3.17 3.19 25.09
CA LEU A 378 -1.78 3.08 25.55
C LEU A 378 -1.51 1.77 26.29
N VAL A 379 -2.47 1.26 27.06
CA VAL A 379 -2.41 -0.10 27.64
C VAL A 379 -2.28 -1.15 26.52
N GLY A 380 -3.06 -1.01 25.44
CA GLY A 380 -2.94 -1.86 24.26
C GLY A 380 -1.54 -1.82 23.65
N ALA A 381 -1.01 -0.62 23.41
CA ALA A 381 0.33 -0.41 22.84
C ALA A 381 1.44 -1.01 23.73
N PHE A 382 1.36 -0.82 25.05
CA PHE A 382 2.30 -1.45 26.01
C PHE A 382 2.24 -2.97 25.93
N ASN A 383 1.06 -3.56 25.93
CA ASN A 383 0.90 -5.01 25.87
C ASN A 383 1.34 -5.60 24.52
N ILE A 384 1.20 -4.87 23.43
CA ILE A 384 1.74 -5.23 22.12
C ILE A 384 3.27 -5.27 22.18
N LEU A 385 3.88 -4.25 22.78
CA LEU A 385 5.32 -4.20 22.97
C LEU A 385 5.81 -5.39 23.82
N LYS A 386 5.12 -5.68 24.92
CA LYS A 386 5.44 -6.78 25.84
C LYS A 386 5.41 -8.17 25.20
N LYS A 387 4.63 -8.36 24.12
CA LYS A 387 4.63 -9.62 23.36
C LYS A 387 5.95 -9.88 22.62
N ALA A 388 6.67 -8.83 22.24
CA ALA A 388 7.90 -8.94 21.46
C ALA A 388 9.17 -8.72 22.29
N VAL A 389 9.05 -8.01 23.43
CA VAL A 389 10.17 -7.73 24.33
C VAL A 389 9.88 -8.38 25.68
N LYS A 390 10.74 -9.31 26.09
CA LYS A 390 10.50 -10.14 27.30
C LYS A 390 10.61 -9.34 28.60
N THR A 391 11.49 -8.33 28.65
CA THR A 391 11.73 -7.54 29.86
C THR A 391 11.51 -6.06 29.55
N ILE A 392 10.42 -5.51 30.01
CA ILE A 392 10.08 -4.08 29.91
C ILE A 392 9.81 -3.57 31.31
N THR A 393 10.49 -2.51 31.70
CA THR A 393 10.18 -1.79 32.93
C THR A 393 8.93 -0.97 32.70
N LEU A 394 7.88 -1.26 33.50
CA LEU A 394 6.63 -0.52 33.44
C LEU A 394 6.83 0.90 33.96
N ASN A 395 6.68 1.89 33.10
CA ASN A 395 6.61 3.28 33.52
C ASN A 395 5.13 3.71 33.50
N LEU A 396 4.54 3.89 34.69
CA LEU A 396 3.12 4.23 34.84
C LEU A 396 2.79 5.58 34.21
N SER A 397 3.73 6.55 34.27
CA SER A 397 3.51 7.89 33.67
C SER A 397 3.26 7.81 32.15
N GLY A 398 3.87 6.86 31.47
CA GLY A 398 3.68 6.61 30.06
C GLY A 398 2.30 5.99 29.68
N LEU A 399 1.50 5.59 30.66
CA LEU A 399 0.13 5.10 30.42
C LEU A 399 -0.93 6.19 30.58
N TYR A 400 -0.55 7.37 31.05
CA TYR A 400 -1.41 8.54 31.09
C TYR A 400 -1.17 9.37 29.82
N ALA A 401 -2.19 9.52 28.99
CA ALA A 401 -2.06 10.37 27.81
C ALA A 401 -1.76 11.82 28.24
N GLN A 402 -0.60 12.32 27.94
CA GLN A 402 -0.35 13.76 27.98
C GLN A 402 -1.20 14.36 26.85
N ARG A 403 -2.11 15.26 27.22
CA ARG A 403 -2.83 16.09 26.24
C ARG A 403 -1.79 17.08 25.71
N GLY A 404 -1.31 16.85 24.47
CA GLY A 404 -0.59 17.83 23.69
C GLY A 404 -1.56 18.74 22.97
#